data_dd6511cc1407a82c0e283bf6b6095630
#
_entry.id   dd6511cc1407a82c0e283bf6b6095630
#
_cell.length_a   1.000
_cell.length_b   1.000
_cell.length_c   1.000
_cell.angle_alpha   90.00
_cell.angle_beta   90.00
_cell.angle_gamma   90.00
#
_symmetry.space_group_name_H-M   'P 1'
#
loop_
_entity.id
_entity.type
_entity.pdbx_description
1 polymer ?
#
loop_
_entity_poly.entity_id
_entity_poly.type
_entity_poly.pdbx_seq_one_letter_code
_entity_poly.pdbx_strand_id
1 'polypeptide(L)'
;MMYKMTRSIHDVLNQKNGLKVFMDETDSSSNAWLQFSGKDGVSYKIRFISRDDDNDVAVRVYGLINVDEPRRIKMLPLLNDLNCKYRYVKFVLDSDGDVNLEYDYPIHSPNPAASAGEIAIRFAKIIDGVYPELMRALWG
;
A
#
# COMPACT_ATOMS: atom_id res chain seq x y z
N MET A 1 -11.56 12.18 11.83
CA MET A 1 -12.51 12.75 10.86
C MET A 1 -12.70 11.78 9.69
N MET A 2 -13.93 11.41 9.43
CA MET A 2 -14.23 10.47 8.34
C MET A 2 -14.51 11.24 7.05
N TYR A 3 -13.62 11.11 6.07
CA TYR A 3 -13.76 11.78 4.78
C TYR A 3 -14.69 11.00 3.85
N LYS A 4 -15.35 11.72 2.95
CA LYS A 4 -16.28 11.13 1.98
C LYS A 4 -15.59 10.14 1.05
N MET A 5 -14.36 10.43 0.64
CA MET A 5 -13.61 9.56 -0.24
C MET A 5 -13.35 8.21 0.42
N THR A 6 -13.04 8.17 1.72
CA THR A 6 -12.86 6.92 2.45
C THR A 6 -14.12 6.07 2.42
N ARG A 7 -15.29 6.67 2.64
CA ARG A 7 -16.56 5.95 2.57
C ARG A 7 -16.85 5.44 1.16
N SER A 8 -16.57 6.26 0.16
CA SER A 8 -16.79 5.87 -1.25
C SER A 8 -15.90 4.69 -1.63
N ILE A 9 -14.64 4.72 -1.23
CA ILE A 9 -13.71 3.61 -1.48
C ILE A 9 -14.16 2.36 -0.75
N HIS A 10 -14.53 2.48 0.52
CA HIS A 10 -15.06 1.37 1.30
C HIS A 10 -16.25 0.71 0.57
N ASP A 11 -17.21 1.51 0.15
CA ASP A 11 -18.44 1.01 -0.46
C ASP A 11 -18.15 0.31 -1.79
N VAL A 12 -17.30 0.88 -2.62
CA VAL A 12 -16.93 0.26 -3.90
C VAL A 12 -16.22 -1.06 -3.69
N LEU A 13 -15.21 -1.10 -2.82
CA LEU A 13 -14.46 -2.33 -2.55
C LEU A 13 -15.35 -3.41 -1.92
N ASN A 14 -16.23 -3.02 -1.02
CA ASN A 14 -17.14 -3.96 -0.35
C ASN A 14 -18.25 -4.45 -1.28
N GLN A 15 -18.95 -3.55 -1.97
CA GLN A 15 -20.12 -3.88 -2.76
C GLN A 15 -19.78 -4.44 -4.14
N LYS A 16 -18.88 -3.78 -4.88
CA LYS A 16 -18.55 -4.20 -6.24
C LYS A 16 -17.52 -5.31 -6.31
N ASN A 17 -16.55 -5.28 -5.41
CA ASN A 17 -15.45 -6.25 -5.41
C ASN A 17 -15.68 -7.39 -4.41
N GLY A 18 -16.71 -7.30 -3.55
CA GLY A 18 -17.03 -8.34 -2.58
C GLY A 18 -15.95 -8.55 -1.52
N LEU A 19 -15.15 -7.55 -1.23
CA LEU A 19 -14.05 -7.64 -0.29
C LEU A 19 -14.48 -7.20 1.10
N LYS A 20 -13.86 -7.77 2.13
CA LYS A 20 -14.07 -7.34 3.50
C LYS A 20 -13.19 -6.11 3.76
N VAL A 21 -13.82 -4.98 4.01
CA VAL A 21 -13.15 -3.68 4.14
C VAL A 21 -13.46 -3.09 5.50
N PHE A 22 -12.43 -2.55 6.13
CA PHE A 22 -12.52 -1.88 7.43
C PHE A 22 -12.29 -0.39 7.24
N MET A 23 -12.74 0.40 8.21
CA MET A 23 -12.50 1.85 8.23
C MET A 23 -11.99 2.27 9.60
N ASP A 24 -10.99 3.15 9.59
CA ASP A 24 -10.45 3.81 10.78
C ASP A 24 -10.39 5.31 10.55
N GLU A 25 -10.38 6.07 11.63
CA GLU A 25 -10.19 7.51 11.55
C GLU A 25 -9.29 8.05 12.67
N THR A 26 -8.64 9.17 12.36
CA THR A 26 -7.92 9.98 13.31
C THR A 26 -8.53 11.39 13.28
N ASP A 27 -7.97 12.34 14.05
CA ASP A 27 -8.45 13.72 14.03
C ASP A 27 -8.29 14.37 12.65
N SER A 28 -7.28 13.96 11.86
CA SER A 28 -6.92 14.62 10.61
C SER A 28 -7.00 13.73 9.39
N SER A 29 -7.35 12.45 9.54
CA SER A 29 -7.41 11.52 8.42
C SER A 29 -8.42 10.42 8.65
N SER A 30 -8.75 9.70 7.58
CA SER A 30 -9.49 8.45 7.66
C SER A 30 -8.94 7.50 6.61
N ASN A 31 -9.13 6.19 6.83
CA ASN A 31 -8.70 5.22 5.83
C ASN A 31 -9.66 4.04 5.75
N ALA A 32 -9.77 3.51 4.52
CA ALA A 32 -10.38 2.22 4.26
C ALA A 32 -9.23 1.24 4.04
N TRP A 33 -9.30 0.06 4.65
CA TRP A 33 -8.22 -0.89 4.53
C TRP A 33 -8.71 -2.32 4.41
N LEU A 34 -7.89 -3.12 3.71
CA LEU A 34 -8.11 -4.54 3.51
C LEU A 34 -6.88 -5.28 3.99
N GLN A 35 -7.09 -6.53 4.37
CA GLN A 35 -5.98 -7.42 4.69
C GLN A 35 -5.90 -8.53 3.65
N PHE A 36 -4.71 -8.72 3.10
CA PHE A 36 -4.41 -9.78 2.14
C PHE A 36 -3.35 -10.71 2.68
N SER A 37 -3.38 -11.94 2.17
CA SER A 37 -2.29 -12.90 2.36
C SER A 37 -1.66 -13.16 1.01
N GLY A 38 -0.33 -12.96 0.92
CA GLY A 38 0.42 -13.27 -0.29
C GLY A 38 0.60 -14.77 -0.47
N LYS A 39 1.00 -15.17 -1.66
CA LYS A 39 1.22 -16.59 -2.00
C LYS A 39 2.32 -17.25 -1.14
N ASP A 40 3.24 -16.45 -0.61
CA ASP A 40 4.32 -16.93 0.26
C ASP A 40 3.97 -16.84 1.75
N GLY A 41 2.69 -16.64 2.06
CA GLY A 41 2.20 -16.60 3.44
C GLY A 41 2.34 -15.26 4.14
N VAL A 42 2.86 -14.24 3.47
CA VAL A 42 2.95 -12.91 4.07
C VAL A 42 1.56 -12.30 4.21
N SER A 43 1.27 -11.71 5.37
CA SER A 43 0.01 -10.99 5.60
C SER A 43 0.30 -9.49 5.67
N TYR A 44 -0.52 -8.69 4.98
CA TYR A 44 -0.32 -7.26 4.92
C TYR A 44 -1.64 -6.53 4.76
N LYS A 45 -1.65 -5.25 5.13
CA LYS A 45 -2.82 -4.37 4.98
C LYS A 45 -2.55 -3.37 3.88
N ILE A 46 -3.53 -3.21 2.99
CA ILE A 46 -3.51 -2.13 2.00
C ILE A 46 -4.44 -1.05 2.52
N ARG A 47 -3.91 0.15 2.76
CA ARG A 47 -4.65 1.28 3.31
C ARG A 47 -4.84 2.35 2.23
N PHE A 48 -6.07 2.81 2.09
CA PHE A 48 -6.45 3.95 1.26
C PHE A 48 -6.75 5.11 2.21
N ILE A 49 -5.84 6.07 2.28
CA ILE A 49 -5.85 7.12 3.29
C ILE A 49 -6.27 8.44 2.67
N SER A 50 -7.29 9.07 3.25
CA SER A 50 -7.73 10.42 2.90
C SER A 50 -7.43 11.37 4.05
N ARG A 51 -6.78 12.48 3.72
CA ARG A 51 -6.51 13.56 4.66
C ARG A 51 -7.28 14.81 4.31
N ASP A 52 -7.78 14.85 3.09
CA ASP A 52 -8.45 16.03 2.53
C ASP A 52 -9.24 15.55 1.31
N ASP A 53 -10.56 15.78 1.34
CA ASP A 53 -11.43 15.36 0.23
C ASP A 53 -11.16 16.10 -1.07
N ASP A 54 -10.39 17.17 -1.03
CA ASP A 54 -10.09 18.00 -2.20
C ASP A 54 -8.73 17.75 -2.80
N ASN A 55 -7.96 16.80 -2.31
CA ASN A 55 -6.57 16.60 -2.70
C ASN A 55 -6.31 15.20 -3.29
N ASP A 56 -5.76 14.31 -2.52
CA ASP A 56 -5.36 13.00 -3.03
C ASP A 56 -5.76 11.85 -2.09
N VAL A 57 -5.59 10.63 -2.59
CA VAL A 57 -5.68 9.42 -1.79
C VAL A 57 -4.29 8.79 -1.71
N ALA A 58 -3.81 8.58 -0.52
CA ALA A 58 -2.55 7.92 -0.27
C ALA A 58 -2.78 6.42 -0.08
N VAL A 59 -2.17 5.60 -0.92
CA VAL A 59 -2.25 4.13 -0.80
C VAL A 59 -0.96 3.64 -0.16
N ARG A 60 -1.08 2.88 0.91
CA ARG A 60 0.08 2.45 1.71
C ARG A 60 -0.02 1.00 2.11
N VAL A 61 1.13 0.31 2.01
CA VAL A 61 1.40 -0.92 2.75
C VAL A 61 2.59 -0.61 3.64
N TYR A 62 2.36 -0.56 4.93
CA TYR A 62 3.41 -0.27 5.89
C TYR A 62 4.05 -1.54 6.41
N GLY A 63 5.38 -1.54 6.48
CA GLY A 63 6.11 -2.60 7.13
C GLY A 63 5.94 -3.97 6.50
N LEU A 64 5.99 -4.05 5.16
CA LEU A 64 5.93 -5.34 4.48
C LEU A 64 7.02 -6.27 4.99
N ILE A 65 8.23 -5.74 5.18
CA ILE A 65 9.31 -6.37 5.93
C ILE A 65 9.96 -5.30 6.82
N ASN A 66 10.64 -5.75 7.87
CA ASN A 66 11.50 -4.88 8.68
C ASN A 66 12.95 -5.29 8.46
N VAL A 67 13.81 -4.30 8.22
CA VAL A 67 15.23 -4.49 7.93
C VAL A 67 16.03 -4.01 9.13
N ASP A 68 16.79 -4.90 9.74
CA ASP A 68 17.65 -4.54 10.84
C ASP A 68 18.78 -3.61 10.36
N GLU A 69 19.27 -2.80 11.25
CA GLU A 69 20.18 -1.69 10.91
C GLU A 69 21.39 -2.13 10.06
N PRO A 70 22.10 -3.22 10.37
CA PRO A 70 23.26 -3.63 9.56
C PRO A 70 22.93 -3.96 8.10
N ARG A 71 21.68 -4.31 7.78
CA ARG A 71 21.28 -4.70 6.43
C ARG A 71 20.65 -3.58 5.63
N ARG A 72 20.39 -2.41 6.23
CA ARG A 72 19.67 -1.31 5.56
C ARG A 72 20.42 -0.78 4.34
N ILE A 73 21.73 -0.58 4.44
CA ILE A 73 22.53 -0.09 3.33
C ILE A 73 22.49 -1.06 2.15
N LYS A 74 22.52 -2.37 2.41
CA LYS A 74 22.46 -3.38 1.36
C LYS A 74 21.08 -3.48 0.71
N MET A 75 20.03 -3.13 1.44
CA MET A 75 18.66 -3.16 0.93
C MET A 75 18.40 -2.04 -0.07
N LEU A 76 19.02 -0.87 0.10
CA LEU A 76 18.74 0.30 -0.73
C LEU A 76 18.92 0.07 -2.25
N PRO A 77 20.01 -0.57 -2.73
CA PRO A 77 20.12 -0.84 -4.17
C PRO A 77 18.99 -1.69 -4.73
N LEU A 78 18.54 -2.69 -3.98
CA LEU A 78 17.41 -3.51 -4.41
C LEU A 78 16.14 -2.68 -4.50
N LEU A 79 15.85 -1.84 -3.49
CA LEU A 79 14.66 -0.99 -3.52
C LEU A 79 14.72 0.01 -4.68
N ASN A 80 15.91 0.53 -4.98
CA ASN A 80 16.07 1.39 -6.14
C ASN A 80 15.76 0.65 -7.45
N ASP A 81 16.24 -0.58 -7.58
CA ASP A 81 15.95 -1.41 -8.76
C ASP A 81 14.45 -1.69 -8.88
N LEU A 82 13.79 -1.99 -7.78
CA LEU A 82 12.34 -2.22 -7.78
C LEU A 82 11.57 -0.95 -8.16
N ASN A 83 12.01 0.22 -7.69
CA ASN A 83 11.42 1.50 -8.08
C ASN A 83 11.56 1.78 -9.58
N CYS A 84 12.66 1.32 -10.19
CA CYS A 84 12.84 1.43 -11.63
C CYS A 84 11.96 0.44 -12.40
N LYS A 85 11.69 -0.71 -11.83
CA LYS A 85 10.94 -1.78 -12.48
C LYS A 85 9.42 -1.58 -12.42
N TYR A 86 8.90 -1.11 -11.28
CA TYR A 86 7.46 -0.97 -11.06
C TYR A 86 7.02 0.49 -11.12
N ARG A 87 6.03 0.78 -11.96
CA ARG A 87 5.58 2.16 -12.23
C ARG A 87 4.67 2.73 -11.15
N TYR A 88 3.81 1.89 -10.59
CA TYR A 88 2.72 2.36 -9.73
C TYR A 88 3.10 2.45 -8.27
N VAL A 89 4.19 1.82 -7.89
CA VAL A 89 4.51 1.65 -6.48
C VAL A 89 5.92 2.14 -6.22
N LYS A 90 6.05 2.95 -5.17
CA LYS A 90 7.34 3.38 -4.67
C LYS A 90 7.69 2.54 -3.45
N PHE A 91 8.89 1.96 -3.46
CA PHE A 91 9.44 1.20 -2.34
C PHE A 91 10.31 2.11 -1.51
N VAL A 92 9.97 2.25 -0.23
CA VAL A 92 10.64 3.19 0.67
C VAL A 92 11.12 2.44 1.90
N LEU A 93 12.38 2.66 2.28
CA LEU A 93 12.91 2.21 3.56
C LEU A 93 12.86 3.39 4.52
N ASP A 94 12.05 3.29 5.57
CA ASP A 94 11.88 4.38 6.51
C ASP A 94 12.90 4.35 7.66
N SER A 95 12.82 5.32 8.54
CA SER A 95 13.77 5.46 9.65
C SER A 95 13.67 4.31 10.67
N ASP A 96 12.55 3.61 10.71
CA ASP A 96 12.35 2.46 11.60
C ASP A 96 12.84 1.15 10.98
N GLY A 97 13.31 1.19 9.73
CA GLY A 97 13.75 0.01 9.01
C GLY A 97 12.63 -0.73 8.30
N ASP A 98 11.44 -0.17 8.28
CA ASP A 98 10.32 -0.77 7.54
C ASP A 98 10.42 -0.48 6.06
N VAL A 99 10.15 -1.48 5.23
CA VAL A 99 9.96 -1.31 3.81
C VAL A 99 8.48 -1.12 3.54
N ASN A 100 8.14 0.07 3.05
CA ASN A 100 6.77 0.48 2.78
C ASN A 100 6.55 0.57 1.27
N LEU A 101 5.32 0.27 0.84
CA LEU A 101 4.90 0.51 -0.53
C LEU A 101 3.95 1.70 -0.54
N GLU A 102 4.18 2.63 -1.46
CA GLU A 102 3.46 3.91 -1.53
C GLU A 102 3.00 4.20 -2.95
N TYR A 103 1.77 4.68 -3.07
CA TYR A 103 1.20 5.19 -4.31
C TYR A 103 0.15 6.23 -3.97
N ASP A 104 0.27 7.41 -4.55
CA ASP A 104 -0.71 8.47 -4.35
C ASP A 104 -1.41 8.74 -5.68
N TYR A 105 -2.73 8.94 -5.63
CA TYR A 105 -3.45 9.32 -6.83
C TYR A 105 -4.43 10.46 -6.53
N PRO A 106 -4.67 11.33 -7.54
CA PRO A 106 -5.48 12.52 -7.33
C PRO A 106 -6.95 12.18 -7.19
N ILE A 107 -7.63 12.91 -6.30
CA ILE A 107 -9.06 12.74 -6.03
C ILE A 107 -9.92 13.13 -7.24
N HIS A 108 -9.41 14.02 -8.08
CA HIS A 108 -10.12 14.52 -9.26
C HIS A 108 -9.91 13.69 -10.51
N SER A 109 -9.21 12.54 -10.41
CA SER A 109 -9.15 11.58 -11.50
C SER A 109 -10.55 10.99 -11.73
N PRO A 110 -10.87 10.54 -12.95
CA PRO A 110 -12.15 9.87 -13.17
C PRO A 110 -12.31 8.65 -12.27
N ASN A 111 -13.42 8.59 -11.56
CA ASN A 111 -13.78 7.45 -10.70
C ASN A 111 -12.69 7.06 -9.68
N PRO A 112 -12.24 7.99 -8.83
CA PRO A 112 -11.15 7.66 -7.88
C PRO A 112 -11.49 6.51 -6.94
N ALA A 113 -12.76 6.40 -6.50
CA ALA A 113 -13.19 5.29 -5.67
C ALA A 113 -13.21 3.97 -6.45
N ALA A 114 -13.65 4.00 -7.71
CA ALA A 114 -13.70 2.80 -8.55
C ALA A 114 -12.30 2.27 -8.88
N SER A 115 -11.30 3.14 -8.92
CA SER A 115 -9.91 2.74 -9.16
C SER A 115 -9.30 1.95 -8.01
N ALA A 116 -9.86 2.03 -6.81
CA ALA A 116 -9.30 1.39 -5.62
C ALA A 116 -9.17 -0.13 -5.77
N GLY A 117 -10.16 -0.79 -6.37
CA GLY A 117 -10.12 -2.24 -6.59
C GLY A 117 -8.96 -2.65 -7.49
N GLU A 118 -8.75 -1.94 -8.59
CA GLU A 118 -7.64 -2.21 -9.50
C GLU A 118 -6.29 -1.97 -8.81
N ILE A 119 -6.20 -0.88 -8.04
CA ILE A 119 -4.98 -0.54 -7.31
C ILE A 119 -4.64 -1.64 -6.29
N ALA A 120 -5.63 -2.11 -5.54
CA ALA A 120 -5.43 -3.18 -4.58
C ALA A 120 -4.92 -4.46 -5.24
N ILE A 121 -5.49 -4.83 -6.39
CA ILE A 121 -5.05 -6.01 -7.15
C ILE A 121 -3.61 -5.83 -7.65
N ARG A 122 -3.26 -4.65 -8.14
CA ARG A 122 -1.89 -4.36 -8.59
C ARG A 122 -0.89 -4.45 -7.45
N PHE A 123 -1.23 -3.92 -6.27
CA PHE A 123 -0.38 -4.05 -5.09
C PHE A 123 -0.16 -5.52 -4.74
N ALA A 124 -1.24 -6.32 -4.72
CA ALA A 124 -1.14 -7.73 -4.39
C ALA A 124 -0.24 -8.50 -5.36
N LYS A 125 -0.36 -8.24 -6.65
CA LYS A 125 0.49 -8.87 -7.67
C LYS A 125 1.95 -8.46 -7.54
N ILE A 126 2.21 -7.18 -7.29
CA ILE A 126 3.56 -6.67 -7.09
C ILE A 126 4.18 -7.30 -5.85
N ILE A 127 3.45 -7.37 -4.75
CA ILE A 127 3.94 -7.98 -3.50
C ILE A 127 4.27 -9.45 -3.71
N ASP A 128 3.42 -10.21 -4.41
CA ASP A 128 3.72 -11.60 -4.71
C ASP A 128 5.00 -11.77 -5.53
N GLY A 129 5.30 -10.82 -6.41
CA GLY A 129 6.52 -10.83 -7.21
C GLY A 129 7.77 -10.42 -6.44
N VAL A 130 7.66 -9.41 -5.57
CA VAL A 130 8.83 -8.81 -4.92
C VAL A 130 9.17 -9.43 -3.56
N TYR A 131 8.19 -10.00 -2.87
CA TYR A 131 8.42 -10.54 -1.53
C TYR A 131 9.56 -11.57 -1.47
N PRO A 132 9.63 -12.54 -2.39
CA PRO A 132 10.78 -13.47 -2.40
C PRO A 132 12.12 -12.78 -2.60
N GLU A 133 12.17 -11.74 -3.44
CA GLU A 133 13.41 -10.98 -3.66
C GLU A 133 13.82 -10.21 -2.42
N LEU A 134 12.86 -9.59 -1.72
CA LEU A 134 13.11 -8.88 -0.48
C LEU A 134 13.63 -9.83 0.60
N MET A 135 13.04 -11.01 0.71
CA MET A 135 13.45 -12.00 1.71
C MET A 135 14.83 -12.56 1.41
N ARG A 136 15.18 -12.79 0.14
CA ARG A 136 16.53 -13.20 -0.22
C ARG A 136 17.57 -12.13 0.15
N ALA A 137 17.24 -10.86 -0.11
CA ALA A 137 18.14 -9.76 0.25
C ALA A 137 18.27 -9.60 1.76
N LEU A 138 17.20 -9.88 2.50
CA LEU A 138 17.21 -9.76 3.97
C LEU A 138 18.00 -10.87 4.63
N TRP A 139 17.92 -12.10 4.13
CA TRP A 139 18.49 -13.30 4.77
C TRP A 139 19.60 -13.97 3.97
N GLY A 140 19.75 -13.59 2.73
CA GLY A 140 20.84 -14.06 1.87
C GLY A 140 22.06 -13.18 2.00
#